data_e411aeba4777cebf65f7bb33bd9a0b20
#
_entry.id   e411aeba4777cebf65f7bb33bd9a0b20
#
_cell.length_a   1.000
_cell.length_b   1.000
_cell.length_c   1.000
_cell.angle_alpha   90.00
_cell.angle_beta   90.00
_cell.angle_gamma   90.00
#
_symmetry.space_group_name_H-M   'P 1'
#
loop_
_entity.id
_entity.type
_entity.pdbx_description
1 polymer ?
#
loop_
_entity_poly.entity_id
_entity_poly.type
_entity_poly.pdbx_seq_one_letter_code
_entity_poly.pdbx_strand_id
1 'polypeptide(L)'
;MNIKISSVIVFFLFCIVGVNAQKLPPIFGKDFNGKTADDNRVRKYISAQRIVWQSDQTGKYISGGKNLLNNGNGQPELPQRNLCSLKSDAVVKPAIVLDFGIELHGGIQIITGIMKTHDPVRVRIRFGESVSEAMSNVDTIKGATNDHSMRDFIVALPWLGNLEVGNSGFRFVRIDLVDNNTELFLKEVKAIFVYRDLEYKGSFECDDPKLNKIWMTGAYTVHLNMQEYIWDGIKRDRLVWVGDMYPEVMTVNSVFGNNDVIPRSLDVAKEQNPIPAWMNTISAYSMWWVLLQKQWYYYQGDKKYLAEQKEYLLDLLKFLISKVDSNGKEKLDGTRFLDWPSSENPEAIHLGYQALMIMTMKTGNELCTTLSEPKMAEECLQMEKKMRNYPLTPIQNKQAAALMVLAGLIDPVKANNEILSIGDAKNFSTFYGYFMLQAMAKAGNYQQCMDIIKQFWGGMLDMGATTFWEDFNLDWLENASPIDELVPPDKKDIHGDYGAYCYKGLRHSLCHGWASGPTAWLTEYVLGVSVVEPGCKIIRIKPNLGNLNWVKGTFPTPYGIVKITNSKLANGTVKTEYTAPKEVKVLIE
;
A
#
# COMPACT_ATOMS: atom_id res chain seq x y z
N MET A 1 5.31 -92.65 -28.24
CA MET A 1 4.40 -91.66 -28.81
C MET A 1 4.89 -90.32 -28.31
N ASN A 2 5.71 -89.67 -29.12
CA ASN A 2 6.39 -88.39 -28.75
C ASN A 2 5.58 -87.23 -29.30
N ILE A 3 5.07 -86.41 -28.40
CA ILE A 3 4.38 -85.16 -28.75
C ILE A 3 5.42 -84.04 -28.68
N LYS A 4 5.73 -83.43 -29.85
CA LYS A 4 6.54 -82.20 -29.94
C LYS A 4 5.66 -81.03 -29.67
N ILE A 5 6.00 -80.25 -28.66
CA ILE A 5 5.42 -78.94 -28.38
C ILE A 5 6.23 -77.91 -29.18
N SER A 6 5.59 -77.25 -30.17
CA SER A 6 6.18 -76.14 -30.92
C SER A 6 5.83 -74.82 -30.20
N SER A 7 6.85 -74.16 -29.69
CA SER A 7 6.70 -72.86 -29.10
C SER A 7 6.57 -71.81 -30.22
N VAL A 8 5.44 -71.09 -30.26
CA VAL A 8 5.22 -69.92 -31.13
C VAL A 8 5.63 -68.71 -30.34
N ILE A 9 6.75 -68.06 -30.76
CA ILE A 9 7.18 -66.77 -30.24
C ILE A 9 6.42 -65.74 -31.02
N VAL A 10 5.50 -65.02 -30.34
CA VAL A 10 4.82 -63.82 -30.89
C VAL A 10 5.68 -62.59 -30.60
N PHE A 11 6.29 -62.03 -31.63
CA PHE A 11 6.99 -60.74 -31.59
C PHE A 11 5.95 -59.62 -31.60
N PHE A 12 5.75 -58.95 -30.47
CA PHE A 12 5.03 -57.68 -30.42
C PHE A 12 5.98 -56.58 -30.92
N LEU A 13 5.78 -56.14 -32.15
CA LEU A 13 6.36 -54.89 -32.63
C LEU A 13 5.64 -53.71 -31.94
N PHE A 14 6.26 -53.13 -30.94
CA PHE A 14 5.86 -51.82 -30.43
C PHE A 14 6.26 -50.75 -31.48
N CYS A 15 5.32 -50.35 -32.33
CA CYS A 15 5.46 -49.11 -33.08
C CYS A 15 5.43 -47.94 -32.06
N ILE A 16 6.59 -47.43 -31.67
CA ILE A 16 6.69 -46.14 -30.99
C ILE A 16 6.30 -45.09 -32.04
N VAL A 17 5.01 -44.76 -32.09
CA VAL A 17 4.57 -43.54 -32.76
C VAL A 17 5.10 -42.38 -31.89
N GLY A 18 6.22 -41.84 -32.29
CA GLY A 18 6.72 -40.59 -31.72
C GLY A 18 5.65 -39.54 -31.94
N VAL A 19 4.88 -39.23 -30.91
CA VAL A 19 4.03 -38.03 -30.90
C VAL A 19 5.01 -36.87 -30.97
N ASN A 20 5.27 -36.34 -32.17
CA ASN A 20 5.91 -35.06 -32.33
C ASN A 20 4.99 -34.03 -31.67
N ALA A 21 5.25 -33.68 -30.41
CA ALA A 21 4.60 -32.57 -29.76
C ALA A 21 4.78 -31.35 -30.69
N GLN A 22 3.68 -30.83 -31.17
CA GLN A 22 3.69 -29.64 -32.03
C GLN A 22 4.49 -28.56 -31.33
N LYS A 23 5.56 -28.07 -31.95
CA LYS A 23 6.36 -26.99 -31.38
C LYS A 23 5.47 -25.75 -31.20
N LEU A 24 5.42 -25.25 -29.98
CA LEU A 24 4.76 -23.97 -29.71
C LEU A 24 5.41 -22.85 -30.53
N PRO A 25 4.63 -21.82 -30.91
CA PRO A 25 5.22 -20.61 -31.49
C PRO A 25 6.36 -20.10 -30.62
N PRO A 26 7.46 -19.59 -31.23
CA PRO A 26 8.68 -19.22 -30.47
C PRO A 26 8.44 -18.32 -29.27
N ILE A 27 7.47 -17.40 -29.35
CA ILE A 27 7.13 -16.47 -28.27
C ILE A 27 6.68 -17.17 -26.97
N PHE A 28 6.20 -18.40 -27.05
CA PHE A 28 5.80 -19.19 -25.87
C PHE A 28 6.87 -20.20 -25.43
N GLY A 29 8.00 -20.25 -26.10
CA GLY A 29 9.04 -21.25 -25.87
C GLY A 29 10.41 -20.64 -25.55
N LYS A 30 11.33 -21.51 -25.13
CA LYS A 30 12.72 -21.15 -24.83
C LYS A 30 13.49 -20.63 -26.06
N ASP A 31 12.96 -20.86 -27.27
CA ASP A 31 13.56 -20.44 -28.53
C ASP A 31 13.22 -18.99 -28.91
N PHE A 32 12.47 -18.27 -28.06
CA PHE A 32 12.18 -16.85 -28.30
C PHE A 32 13.41 -15.98 -27.96
N ASN A 33 13.97 -15.34 -28.96
CA ASN A 33 15.17 -14.50 -28.83
C ASN A 33 14.86 -13.06 -28.37
N GLY A 34 13.58 -12.69 -28.23
CA GLY A 34 13.16 -11.39 -27.70
C GLY A 34 13.31 -11.32 -26.18
N LYS A 35 13.53 -10.10 -25.67
CA LYS A 35 13.52 -9.86 -24.23
C LYS A 35 12.07 -9.69 -23.77
N THR A 36 11.67 -10.42 -22.73
CA THR A 36 10.38 -10.29 -22.07
C THR A 36 10.58 -9.94 -20.60
N ALA A 37 9.61 -9.26 -20.00
CA ALA A 37 9.53 -9.08 -18.57
C ALA A 37 8.26 -9.78 -18.08
N ASP A 38 8.39 -10.53 -16.98
CA ASP A 38 7.25 -11.16 -16.35
C ASP A 38 6.42 -10.12 -15.57
N ASP A 39 5.11 -10.19 -15.72
CA ASP A 39 4.15 -9.41 -14.95
C ASP A 39 3.28 -10.36 -14.13
N ASN A 40 3.44 -10.30 -12.81
CA ASN A 40 2.70 -11.15 -11.86
C ASN A 40 1.34 -10.56 -11.48
N ARG A 41 0.92 -9.47 -12.13
CA ARG A 41 -0.39 -8.87 -11.90
C ARG A 41 -1.45 -9.53 -12.77
N VAL A 42 -2.67 -9.49 -12.27
CA VAL A 42 -3.87 -9.95 -12.96
C VAL A 42 -4.82 -8.79 -13.21
N ARG A 43 -5.81 -9.01 -14.06
CA ARG A 43 -6.83 -8.02 -14.43
C ARG A 43 -8.21 -8.54 -14.12
N LYS A 44 -9.05 -7.69 -13.50
CA LYS A 44 -10.50 -7.91 -13.36
C LYS A 44 -11.25 -6.74 -13.95
N TYR A 45 -12.45 -6.98 -14.42
CA TYR A 45 -13.35 -5.95 -14.96
C TYR A 45 -14.51 -5.77 -14.00
N ILE A 46 -14.68 -4.55 -13.48
CA ILE A 46 -15.64 -4.22 -12.44
C ILE A 46 -16.65 -3.23 -12.99
N SER A 47 -17.94 -3.55 -12.90
CA SER A 47 -19.03 -2.63 -13.26
C SER A 47 -19.15 -1.52 -12.20
N ALA A 48 -19.58 -0.32 -12.63
CA ALA A 48 -19.89 0.75 -11.70
C ALA A 48 -21.04 0.34 -10.77
N GLN A 49 -20.98 0.76 -9.52
CA GLN A 49 -22.01 0.46 -8.52
C GLN A 49 -23.15 1.49 -8.52
N ARG A 50 -22.82 2.74 -8.84
CA ARG A 50 -23.80 3.83 -8.92
C ARG A 50 -23.39 4.92 -9.89
N ILE A 51 -24.37 5.70 -10.32
CA ILE A 51 -24.18 6.98 -10.99
C ILE A 51 -24.22 8.05 -9.89
N VAL A 52 -23.11 8.76 -9.69
CA VAL A 52 -23.03 9.85 -8.70
C VAL A 52 -23.75 11.09 -9.23
N TRP A 53 -23.54 11.37 -10.52
CA TRP A 53 -24.08 12.56 -11.16
C TRP A 53 -24.23 12.35 -12.66
N GLN A 54 -25.21 13.05 -13.23
CA GLN A 54 -25.34 13.22 -14.67
C GLN A 54 -25.85 14.64 -14.99
N SER A 55 -25.39 15.20 -16.08
CA SER A 55 -25.69 16.58 -16.46
C SER A 55 -27.12 16.81 -16.88
N ASP A 56 -27.84 15.74 -17.23
CA ASP A 56 -29.26 15.79 -17.64
C ASP A 56 -30.06 14.76 -16.86
N GLN A 57 -31.12 15.24 -16.18
CA GLN A 57 -32.08 14.42 -15.43
C GLN A 57 -33.40 14.24 -16.18
N THR A 58 -33.58 14.91 -17.32
CA THR A 58 -34.83 14.92 -18.07
C THR A 58 -34.96 13.77 -19.05
N GLY A 59 -33.84 13.10 -19.37
CA GLY A 59 -33.77 12.06 -20.41
C GLY A 59 -33.64 12.59 -21.84
N LYS A 60 -33.52 13.92 -22.02
CA LYS A 60 -33.39 14.55 -23.35
C LYS A 60 -31.98 14.33 -23.93
N TYR A 61 -30.96 14.50 -23.11
CA TYR A 61 -29.56 14.41 -23.51
C TYR A 61 -28.85 13.14 -22.98
N ILE A 62 -29.38 12.54 -21.89
CA ILE A 62 -28.91 11.28 -21.33
C ILE A 62 -30.05 10.33 -21.11
N SER A 63 -30.06 9.18 -21.78
CA SER A 63 -31.06 8.14 -21.57
C SER A 63 -30.38 6.78 -21.32
N GLY A 64 -31.04 5.92 -20.54
CA GLY A 64 -30.50 4.58 -20.25
C GLY A 64 -29.24 4.56 -19.40
N GLY A 65 -28.88 5.62 -18.67
CA GLY A 65 -27.66 5.69 -17.84
C GLY A 65 -27.51 4.52 -16.86
N LYS A 66 -28.62 4.06 -16.25
CA LYS A 66 -28.65 2.90 -15.34
C LYS A 66 -28.19 1.59 -16.00
N ASN A 67 -28.18 1.49 -17.32
CA ASN A 67 -27.70 0.31 -18.03
C ASN A 67 -26.19 0.11 -17.83
N LEU A 68 -25.43 1.19 -17.58
CA LEU A 68 -23.99 1.14 -17.30
C LEU A 68 -23.65 0.48 -15.94
N LEU A 69 -24.65 0.27 -15.08
CA LEU A 69 -24.48 -0.43 -13.80
C LEU A 69 -24.63 -1.96 -13.94
N ASN A 70 -25.10 -2.42 -15.10
CA ASN A 70 -25.30 -3.84 -15.34
C ASN A 70 -23.97 -4.55 -15.58
N ASN A 71 -23.90 -5.81 -15.16
CA ASN A 71 -22.76 -6.66 -15.46
C ASN A 71 -22.92 -7.23 -16.88
N GLY A 72 -22.15 -6.73 -17.83
CA GLY A 72 -22.14 -7.21 -19.20
C GLY A 72 -20.99 -8.19 -19.49
N ASN A 73 -20.92 -8.66 -20.74
CA ASN A 73 -19.92 -9.65 -21.19
C ASN A 73 -18.61 -9.06 -21.75
N GLY A 74 -18.51 -7.72 -21.81
CA GLY A 74 -17.31 -7.03 -22.31
C GLY A 74 -17.14 -7.07 -23.83
N GLN A 75 -18.17 -7.44 -24.60
CA GLN A 75 -18.10 -7.55 -26.04
C GLN A 75 -19.04 -6.58 -26.74
N PRO A 76 -18.61 -5.91 -27.83
CA PRO A 76 -19.52 -5.22 -28.73
C PRO A 76 -20.50 -6.21 -29.36
N GLU A 77 -21.73 -5.78 -29.59
CA GLU A 77 -22.81 -6.62 -30.14
C GLU A 77 -23.55 -5.90 -31.24
N LEU A 78 -23.97 -6.64 -32.28
CA LEU A 78 -24.83 -6.09 -33.34
C LEU A 78 -26.24 -5.75 -32.84
N PRO A 79 -26.87 -6.56 -31.97
CA PRO A 79 -28.14 -6.16 -31.34
C PRO A 79 -27.94 -4.97 -30.40
N GLN A 80 -28.62 -3.87 -30.66
CA GLN A 80 -28.50 -2.62 -29.89
C GLN A 80 -29.54 -2.62 -28.75
N ARG A 81 -29.22 -3.25 -27.64
CA ARG A 81 -30.09 -3.39 -26.46
C ARG A 81 -29.44 -2.80 -25.22
N ASN A 82 -30.26 -2.22 -24.36
CA ASN A 82 -29.82 -1.72 -23.04
C ASN A 82 -28.63 -0.74 -23.12
N LEU A 83 -28.65 0.15 -24.10
CA LEU A 83 -27.62 1.15 -24.28
C LEU A 83 -27.86 2.37 -23.39
N CYS A 84 -26.77 3.00 -22.94
CA CYS A 84 -26.78 4.39 -22.48
C CYS A 84 -26.53 5.29 -23.69
N SER A 85 -27.41 6.24 -23.94
CA SER A 85 -27.23 7.27 -24.98
C SER A 85 -26.85 8.60 -24.36
N LEU A 86 -25.77 9.19 -24.86
CA LEU A 86 -25.35 10.56 -24.60
C LEU A 86 -25.53 11.34 -25.92
N LYS A 87 -26.42 12.33 -25.94
CA LYS A 87 -26.74 13.12 -27.13
C LYS A 87 -26.39 14.59 -26.92
N SER A 88 -25.54 15.15 -27.75
CA SER A 88 -25.19 16.56 -27.73
C SER A 88 -25.98 17.35 -28.79
N ASP A 89 -26.10 18.64 -28.56
CA ASP A 89 -26.44 19.63 -29.58
C ASP A 89 -25.34 20.68 -29.72
N ALA A 90 -25.62 21.82 -30.29
CA ALA A 90 -24.65 22.90 -30.48
C ALA A 90 -24.19 23.53 -29.16
N VAL A 91 -24.98 23.40 -28.08
CA VAL A 91 -24.77 24.08 -26.78
C VAL A 91 -24.52 23.05 -25.66
N VAL A 92 -25.36 22.03 -25.59
CA VAL A 92 -25.35 21.06 -24.48
C VAL A 92 -24.47 19.88 -24.81
N LYS A 93 -23.50 19.59 -23.90
CA LYS A 93 -22.63 18.43 -23.94
C LYS A 93 -22.89 17.59 -22.70
N PRO A 94 -23.52 16.41 -22.87
CA PRO A 94 -23.83 15.58 -21.71
C PRO A 94 -22.60 14.94 -21.09
N ALA A 95 -22.68 14.72 -19.77
CA ALA A 95 -21.65 14.07 -19.00
C ALA A 95 -22.25 13.24 -17.87
N ILE A 96 -21.54 12.17 -17.49
CA ILE A 96 -21.93 11.24 -16.44
C ILE A 96 -20.73 10.92 -15.55
N VAL A 97 -20.96 10.78 -14.23
CA VAL A 97 -19.96 10.34 -13.25
C VAL A 97 -20.38 8.99 -12.67
N LEU A 98 -19.49 8.02 -12.82
CA LEU A 98 -19.62 6.65 -12.33
C LEU A 98 -18.76 6.43 -11.08
N ASP A 99 -19.31 5.75 -10.07
CA ASP A 99 -18.61 5.29 -8.87
C ASP A 99 -18.44 3.76 -8.92
N PHE A 100 -17.22 3.27 -8.84
CA PHE A 100 -16.91 1.84 -8.81
C PHE A 100 -16.94 1.25 -7.38
N GLY A 101 -17.25 2.08 -6.37
CA GLY A 101 -17.52 1.69 -5.00
C GLY A 101 -16.27 1.53 -4.12
N ILE A 102 -15.10 1.36 -4.71
CA ILE A 102 -13.83 1.18 -4.01
C ILE A 102 -12.69 1.78 -4.84
N GLU A 103 -11.64 2.22 -4.19
CA GLU A 103 -10.40 2.66 -4.85
C GLU A 103 -9.78 1.49 -5.63
N LEU A 104 -9.30 1.76 -6.84
CA LEU A 104 -8.73 0.78 -7.77
C LEU A 104 -7.47 1.34 -8.43
N HIS A 105 -6.55 0.46 -8.83
CA HIS A 105 -5.47 0.80 -9.77
C HIS A 105 -5.75 0.22 -11.15
N GLY A 106 -5.62 1.03 -12.19
CA GLY A 106 -5.77 0.64 -13.60
C GLY A 106 -6.47 1.70 -14.44
N GLY A 107 -7.43 1.31 -15.26
CA GLY A 107 -8.12 2.19 -16.18
C GLY A 107 -9.59 1.80 -16.35
N ILE A 108 -10.16 2.17 -17.50
CA ILE A 108 -11.52 1.75 -17.88
C ILE A 108 -11.53 1.08 -19.24
N GLN A 109 -12.47 0.16 -19.41
CA GLN A 109 -12.89 -0.42 -20.66
C GLN A 109 -14.24 0.20 -21.06
N ILE A 110 -14.30 0.75 -22.27
CA ILE A 110 -15.53 1.33 -22.84
C ILE A 110 -15.95 0.45 -24.01
N ILE A 111 -17.18 -0.07 -23.95
CA ILE A 111 -17.81 -0.81 -25.04
C ILE A 111 -18.86 0.09 -25.68
N THR A 112 -18.71 0.36 -26.98
CA THR A 112 -19.64 1.18 -27.73
C THR A 112 -20.73 0.36 -28.40
N GLY A 113 -21.91 0.97 -28.57
CA GLY A 113 -22.94 0.53 -29.52
C GLY A 113 -22.67 1.04 -30.94
N ILE A 114 -23.55 0.71 -31.88
CA ILE A 114 -23.49 1.17 -33.28
C ILE A 114 -23.75 2.68 -33.31
N MET A 115 -22.78 3.46 -33.69
CA MET A 115 -22.92 4.91 -33.89
C MET A 115 -23.66 5.22 -35.17
N LYS A 116 -24.34 6.37 -35.23
CA LYS A 116 -25.08 6.83 -36.42
C LYS A 116 -24.15 7.22 -37.58
N THR A 117 -22.92 7.57 -37.26
CA THR A 117 -21.85 7.91 -38.22
C THR A 117 -20.69 6.96 -38.07
N HIS A 118 -19.88 6.79 -39.12
CA HIS A 118 -18.64 6.01 -39.06
C HIS A 118 -17.48 6.82 -38.48
N ASP A 119 -17.64 8.12 -38.32
CA ASP A 119 -16.62 8.98 -37.72
C ASP A 119 -16.49 8.66 -36.24
N PRO A 120 -15.25 8.57 -35.68
CA PRO A 120 -15.03 8.37 -34.28
C PRO A 120 -15.63 9.50 -33.44
N VAL A 121 -16.30 9.15 -32.34
CA VAL A 121 -16.91 10.10 -31.42
C VAL A 121 -15.94 10.39 -30.28
N ARG A 122 -15.64 11.66 -30.02
CA ARG A 122 -14.71 12.07 -28.97
C ARG A 122 -15.40 12.23 -27.63
N VAL A 123 -14.74 11.66 -26.61
CA VAL A 123 -15.12 11.85 -25.20
C VAL A 123 -13.92 12.35 -24.39
N ARG A 124 -14.17 13.17 -23.38
CA ARG A 124 -13.21 13.52 -22.34
C ARG A 124 -13.44 12.59 -21.17
N ILE A 125 -12.36 11.98 -20.69
CA ILE A 125 -12.37 11.04 -19.56
C ILE A 125 -11.56 11.66 -18.44
N ARG A 126 -12.14 11.67 -17.23
CA ARG A 126 -11.48 12.15 -16.02
C ARG A 126 -11.59 11.10 -14.93
N PHE A 127 -10.44 10.73 -14.40
CA PHE A 127 -10.31 9.82 -13.26
C PHE A 127 -10.16 10.62 -11.97
N GLY A 128 -10.78 10.16 -10.88
CA GLY A 128 -10.65 10.77 -9.56
C GLY A 128 -10.69 9.74 -8.43
N GLU A 129 -9.89 9.97 -7.39
CA GLU A 129 -9.99 9.26 -6.12
C GLU A 129 -11.18 9.81 -5.28
N SER A 130 -11.66 11.00 -5.64
CA SER A 130 -12.89 11.60 -5.10
C SER A 130 -13.81 12.09 -6.22
N VAL A 131 -15.09 12.33 -5.87
CA VAL A 131 -16.05 12.93 -6.80
C VAL A 131 -15.59 14.31 -7.24
N SER A 132 -15.09 15.12 -6.31
CA SER A 132 -14.59 16.47 -6.62
C SER A 132 -13.42 16.45 -7.59
N GLU A 133 -12.52 15.47 -7.46
CA GLU A 133 -11.41 15.30 -8.40
C GLU A 133 -11.89 14.91 -9.80
N ALA A 134 -12.80 13.91 -9.92
CA ALA A 134 -13.38 13.54 -11.20
C ALA A 134 -14.18 14.69 -11.86
N MET A 135 -14.75 15.59 -11.05
CA MET A 135 -15.47 16.78 -11.53
C MET A 135 -14.56 17.95 -11.92
N SER A 136 -13.31 17.97 -11.44
CA SER A 136 -12.35 19.07 -11.68
C SER A 136 -11.72 18.98 -13.06
N ASN A 137 -11.19 20.12 -13.53
CA ASN A 137 -10.32 20.17 -14.71
C ASN A 137 -8.86 20.16 -14.28
N VAL A 138 -8.00 19.61 -15.12
CA VAL A 138 -6.54 19.71 -14.95
C VAL A 138 -6.11 21.19 -14.91
N ASP A 139 -5.07 21.48 -14.16
CA ASP A 139 -4.48 22.81 -13.98
C ASP A 139 -5.42 23.84 -13.34
N THR A 140 -6.39 23.36 -12.57
CA THR A 140 -7.24 24.23 -11.75
C THR A 140 -6.50 24.66 -10.47
N ILE A 141 -7.03 25.70 -9.81
CA ILE A 141 -6.50 26.17 -8.51
C ILE A 141 -6.51 25.11 -7.41
N LYS A 142 -7.33 24.05 -7.55
CA LYS A 142 -7.40 22.91 -6.62
C LYS A 142 -6.33 21.84 -6.85
N GLY A 143 -5.43 22.01 -7.81
CA GLY A 143 -4.27 21.15 -8.01
C GLY A 143 -4.54 19.80 -8.69
N ALA A 144 -5.64 19.64 -9.44
CA ALA A 144 -5.80 18.48 -10.33
C ALA A 144 -4.76 18.54 -11.45
N THR A 145 -3.92 17.50 -11.60
CA THR A 145 -2.80 17.48 -12.55
C THR A 145 -2.68 16.14 -13.27
N ASN A 146 -1.94 16.14 -14.40
CA ASN A 146 -1.49 14.95 -15.12
C ASN A 146 0.01 14.66 -14.88
N ASP A 147 0.60 15.16 -13.80
CA ASP A 147 2.05 15.13 -13.57
C ASP A 147 2.63 13.72 -13.39
N HIS A 148 1.89 12.75 -12.85
CA HIS A 148 2.34 11.38 -12.62
C HIS A 148 1.55 10.33 -13.38
N SER A 149 0.35 10.66 -13.87
CA SER A 149 -0.47 9.81 -14.75
C SER A 149 -1.46 10.65 -15.54
N MET A 150 -1.81 10.17 -16.73
CA MET A 150 -2.84 10.82 -17.55
C MET A 150 -4.22 10.51 -16.96
N ARG A 151 -4.83 11.50 -16.32
CA ARG A 151 -6.11 11.38 -15.61
C ARG A 151 -7.22 12.27 -16.16
N ASP A 152 -6.88 13.18 -17.07
CA ASP A 152 -7.80 14.05 -17.80
C ASP A 152 -7.32 14.16 -19.25
N PHE A 153 -8.06 13.56 -20.19
CA PHE A 153 -7.67 13.50 -21.58
C PHE A 153 -8.86 13.21 -22.49
N ILE A 154 -8.71 13.49 -23.79
CA ILE A 154 -9.72 13.24 -24.81
C ILE A 154 -9.30 12.04 -25.63
N VAL A 155 -10.25 11.11 -25.85
CA VAL A 155 -10.08 9.94 -26.74
C VAL A 155 -11.21 9.87 -27.76
N ALA A 156 -10.90 9.27 -28.91
CA ALA A 156 -11.86 8.96 -29.94
C ALA A 156 -12.34 7.52 -29.80
N LEU A 157 -13.66 7.34 -29.64
CA LEU A 157 -14.27 6.02 -29.48
C LEU A 157 -14.63 5.40 -30.86
N PRO A 158 -14.46 4.09 -31.02
CA PRO A 158 -14.77 3.40 -32.27
C PRO A 158 -16.27 3.37 -32.56
N TRP A 159 -16.64 3.27 -33.83
CA TRP A 159 -18.01 3.14 -34.29
C TRP A 159 -18.79 1.97 -33.65
N LEU A 160 -18.17 0.82 -33.51
CA LEU A 160 -18.62 -0.36 -32.74
C LEU A 160 -17.37 -1.07 -32.27
N GLY A 161 -17.13 -1.07 -30.97
CA GLY A 161 -15.88 -1.67 -30.51
C GLY A 161 -15.64 -1.56 -29.01
N ASN A 162 -14.43 -1.90 -28.67
CA ASN A 162 -13.90 -1.91 -27.32
C ASN A 162 -12.64 -1.03 -27.28
N LEU A 163 -12.57 -0.12 -26.34
CA LEU A 163 -11.40 0.70 -26.08
C LEU A 163 -11.04 0.61 -24.58
N GLU A 164 -9.78 0.31 -24.31
CA GLU A 164 -9.22 0.36 -22.96
C GLU A 164 -8.32 1.59 -22.83
N VAL A 165 -8.53 2.37 -21.76
CA VAL A 165 -7.81 3.62 -21.52
C VAL A 165 -7.56 3.85 -20.04
N GLY A 166 -6.46 4.57 -19.74
CA GLY A 166 -6.06 4.95 -18.39
C GLY A 166 -5.11 3.93 -17.76
N ASN A 167 -4.37 4.44 -16.78
CA ASN A 167 -3.50 3.68 -15.88
C ASN A 167 -3.20 4.59 -14.68
N SER A 168 -4.09 4.60 -13.68
CA SER A 168 -4.02 5.46 -12.50
C SER A 168 -4.74 4.85 -11.31
N GLY A 169 -4.55 5.45 -10.12
CA GLY A 169 -5.44 5.24 -8.97
C GLY A 169 -6.73 6.02 -9.17
N PHE A 170 -7.87 5.39 -8.90
CA PHE A 170 -9.20 6.04 -9.01
C PHE A 170 -10.29 5.20 -8.37
N ARG A 171 -11.36 5.87 -7.98
CA ARG A 171 -12.66 5.28 -7.65
C ARG A 171 -13.76 5.79 -8.57
N PHE A 172 -13.61 7.00 -9.07
CA PHE A 172 -14.62 7.70 -9.85
C PHE A 172 -14.12 7.99 -11.26
N VAL A 173 -15.04 7.89 -12.23
CA VAL A 173 -14.74 8.24 -13.61
C VAL A 173 -15.86 9.14 -14.15
N ARG A 174 -15.48 10.28 -14.71
CA ARG A 174 -16.37 11.16 -15.46
C ARG A 174 -16.12 11.01 -16.96
N ILE A 175 -17.20 10.88 -17.71
CA ILE A 175 -17.22 10.82 -19.18
C ILE A 175 -18.05 11.97 -19.71
N ASP A 176 -17.43 12.87 -20.48
CA ASP A 176 -18.09 13.99 -21.15
C ASP A 176 -18.08 13.75 -22.66
N LEU A 177 -19.24 13.88 -23.34
CA LEU A 177 -19.30 13.91 -24.79
C LEU A 177 -18.75 15.26 -25.31
N VAL A 178 -17.72 15.22 -26.18
CA VAL A 178 -17.03 16.44 -26.64
C VAL A 178 -17.62 17.01 -27.91
N ASP A 179 -18.00 16.15 -28.85
CA ASP A 179 -18.50 16.55 -30.18
C ASP A 179 -19.90 17.17 -30.14
N ASN A 180 -20.13 18.12 -31.03
CA ASN A 180 -21.45 18.76 -31.19
C ASN A 180 -22.37 17.93 -32.09
N ASN A 181 -23.68 18.04 -31.90
CA ASN A 181 -24.70 17.43 -32.74
C ASN A 181 -24.47 15.93 -32.97
N THR A 182 -24.01 15.24 -31.95
CA THR A 182 -23.57 13.85 -31.98
C THR A 182 -24.33 13.03 -30.96
N GLU A 183 -24.52 11.74 -31.23
CA GLU A 183 -25.09 10.79 -30.29
C GLU A 183 -24.15 9.60 -30.10
N LEU A 184 -23.72 9.41 -28.85
CA LEU A 184 -22.85 8.33 -28.40
C LEU A 184 -23.67 7.24 -27.73
N PHE A 185 -23.47 6.00 -28.16
CA PHE A 185 -24.09 4.84 -27.55
C PHE A 185 -23.02 4.04 -26.79
N LEU A 186 -23.20 3.93 -25.47
CA LEU A 186 -22.35 3.14 -24.58
C LEU A 186 -23.13 1.88 -24.17
N LYS A 187 -22.54 0.71 -24.42
CA LYS A 187 -23.07 -0.57 -23.94
C LYS A 187 -22.59 -0.84 -22.52
N GLU A 188 -21.31 -0.66 -22.27
CA GLU A 188 -20.66 -0.93 -20.98
C GLU A 188 -19.53 0.07 -20.72
N VAL A 189 -19.35 0.41 -19.44
CA VAL A 189 -18.14 1.06 -18.93
C VAL A 189 -17.72 0.30 -17.68
N LYS A 190 -16.55 -0.34 -17.74
CA LYS A 190 -16.01 -1.13 -16.63
C LYS A 190 -14.69 -0.59 -16.18
N ALA A 191 -14.42 -0.58 -14.89
CA ALA A 191 -13.06 -0.41 -14.38
C ALA A 191 -12.22 -1.64 -14.73
N ILE A 192 -11.00 -1.40 -15.15
CA ILE A 192 -9.96 -2.40 -15.29
C ILE A 192 -9.17 -2.36 -13.97
N PHE A 193 -9.31 -3.38 -13.17
CA PHE A 193 -8.60 -3.51 -11.91
C PHE A 193 -7.34 -4.35 -12.11
N VAL A 194 -6.17 -3.73 -11.95
CA VAL A 194 -4.86 -4.37 -12.07
C VAL A 194 -4.25 -4.51 -10.68
N TYR A 195 -3.95 -5.74 -10.27
CA TYR A 195 -3.46 -6.05 -8.93
C TYR A 195 -2.69 -7.37 -8.92
N ARG A 196 -1.93 -7.66 -7.84
CA ARG A 196 -1.35 -8.98 -7.59
C ARG A 196 -2.41 -9.88 -6.98
N ASP A 197 -2.58 -11.09 -7.50
CA ASP A 197 -3.54 -12.08 -6.95
C ASP A 197 -2.93 -12.76 -5.72
N LEU A 198 -3.03 -12.11 -4.57
CA LEU A 198 -2.46 -12.53 -3.31
C LEU A 198 -3.55 -12.96 -2.32
N GLU A 199 -3.29 -14.07 -1.63
CA GLU A 199 -4.14 -14.52 -0.52
C GLU A 199 -3.90 -13.66 0.73
N TYR A 200 -4.98 -13.22 1.38
CA TYR A 200 -4.95 -12.60 2.71
C TYR A 200 -4.82 -13.70 3.76
N LYS A 201 -3.58 -14.08 4.08
CA LYS A 201 -3.25 -15.15 5.04
C LYS A 201 -3.40 -14.69 6.47
N GLY A 202 -3.08 -13.42 6.74
CA GLY A 202 -3.33 -12.76 8.01
C GLY A 202 -4.76 -12.24 8.09
N SER A 203 -5.29 -12.20 9.30
CA SER A 203 -6.61 -11.64 9.60
C SER A 203 -6.67 -11.06 11.00
N PHE A 204 -7.60 -10.15 11.21
CA PHE A 204 -7.88 -9.52 12.50
C PHE A 204 -9.38 -9.29 12.64
N GLU A 205 -9.96 -9.72 13.74
CA GLU A 205 -11.35 -9.50 14.08
C GLU A 205 -11.47 -9.33 15.61
N CYS A 206 -12.18 -8.30 16.05
CA CYS A 206 -12.50 -8.03 17.45
C CYS A 206 -13.93 -7.54 17.57
N ASP A 207 -14.40 -7.28 18.80
CA ASP A 207 -15.75 -6.78 19.09
C ASP A 207 -15.95 -5.28 18.78
N ASP A 208 -14.92 -4.58 18.24
CA ASP A 208 -15.06 -3.22 17.71
C ASP A 208 -15.05 -3.23 16.16
N PRO A 209 -16.22 -3.04 15.51
CA PRO A 209 -16.31 -3.09 14.05
C PRO A 209 -15.45 -2.03 13.32
N LYS A 210 -15.20 -0.87 13.97
CA LYS A 210 -14.40 0.20 13.38
C LYS A 210 -12.92 -0.19 13.29
N LEU A 211 -12.38 -0.86 14.31
CA LEU A 211 -11.03 -1.40 14.29
C LEU A 211 -10.87 -2.49 13.21
N ASN A 212 -11.88 -3.37 13.06
CA ASN A 212 -11.90 -4.40 12.02
C ASN A 212 -11.83 -3.76 10.62
N LYS A 213 -12.64 -2.72 10.39
CA LYS A 213 -12.65 -1.99 9.13
C LYS A 213 -11.32 -1.27 8.88
N ILE A 214 -10.73 -0.64 9.91
CA ILE A 214 -9.42 0.02 9.80
C ILE A 214 -8.33 -0.98 9.41
N TRP A 215 -8.28 -2.15 10.07
CA TRP A 215 -7.30 -3.19 9.76
C TRP A 215 -7.39 -3.64 8.30
N MET A 216 -8.60 -3.93 7.82
CA MET A 216 -8.84 -4.36 6.45
C MET A 216 -8.53 -3.25 5.43
N THR A 217 -8.84 -2.00 5.74
CA THR A 217 -8.56 -0.86 4.85
C THR A 217 -7.07 -0.64 4.67
N GLY A 218 -6.25 -0.75 5.73
CA GLY A 218 -4.80 -0.64 5.60
C GLY A 218 -4.19 -1.82 4.83
N ALA A 219 -4.70 -3.04 5.05
CA ALA A 219 -4.31 -4.21 4.26
C ALA A 219 -4.62 -4.02 2.76
N TYR A 220 -5.80 -3.50 2.43
CA TYR A 220 -6.20 -3.20 1.05
C TYR A 220 -5.38 -2.07 0.44
N THR A 221 -5.09 -1.01 1.20
CA THR A 221 -4.24 0.10 0.76
C THR A 221 -2.88 -0.40 0.27
N VAL A 222 -2.20 -1.22 1.09
CA VAL A 222 -0.90 -1.79 0.69
C VAL A 222 -1.03 -2.77 -0.47
N HIS A 223 -2.10 -3.57 -0.51
CA HIS A 223 -2.33 -4.49 -1.63
C HIS A 223 -2.40 -3.75 -2.97
N LEU A 224 -3.06 -2.59 -3.02
CA LEU A 224 -3.10 -1.76 -4.22
C LEU A 224 -1.72 -1.23 -4.62
N ASN A 225 -0.86 -0.93 -3.64
CA ASN A 225 0.50 -0.43 -3.88
C ASN A 225 1.50 -1.53 -4.26
N MET A 226 1.16 -2.81 -4.05
CA MET A 226 1.96 -3.96 -4.48
C MET A 226 1.77 -4.19 -6.00
N GLN A 227 2.45 -3.41 -6.81
CA GLN A 227 2.41 -3.48 -8.28
C GLN A 227 3.64 -4.23 -8.82
N GLU A 228 4.36 -3.75 -9.83
CA GLU A 228 5.66 -4.33 -10.25
C GLU A 228 6.68 -4.28 -9.12
N TYR A 229 6.62 -3.20 -8.37
CA TYR A 229 7.32 -2.93 -7.13
C TYR A 229 6.29 -2.52 -6.08
N ILE A 230 6.71 -2.35 -4.85
CA ILE A 230 5.87 -1.67 -3.88
C ILE A 230 6.01 -0.17 -4.11
N TRP A 231 4.90 0.47 -4.44
CA TRP A 231 4.82 1.91 -4.70
C TRP A 231 4.31 2.64 -3.46
N ASP A 232 4.73 3.86 -3.29
CA ASP A 232 4.20 4.79 -2.29
C ASP A 232 2.70 5.03 -2.42
N GLY A 233 2.21 5.17 -3.66
CA GLY A 233 0.82 5.41 -4.00
C GLY A 233 0.49 5.02 -5.44
N ILE A 234 -0.80 4.78 -5.73
CA ILE A 234 -1.25 4.34 -7.07
C ILE A 234 -1.68 5.47 -7.98
N LYS A 235 -1.98 6.64 -7.43
CA LYS A 235 -2.35 7.83 -8.20
C LYS A 235 -1.13 8.60 -8.66
N ARG A 236 -0.18 8.83 -7.76
CA ARG A 236 0.91 9.78 -7.91
C ARG A 236 2.23 9.14 -7.51
N ASP A 237 3.32 9.69 -7.97
CA ASP A 237 4.69 9.21 -7.90
C ASP A 237 4.84 7.79 -8.48
N ARG A 238 4.24 6.78 -7.89
CA ARG A 238 4.32 5.35 -8.29
C ARG A 238 5.78 4.87 -8.33
N LEU A 239 6.50 5.23 -7.28
CA LEU A 239 7.92 4.96 -7.10
C LEU A 239 8.14 4.10 -5.86
N VAL A 240 9.34 3.54 -5.76
CA VAL A 240 9.82 2.90 -4.54
C VAL A 240 10.43 3.99 -3.65
N TRP A 241 9.67 4.45 -2.67
CA TRP A 241 10.13 5.36 -1.63
C TRP A 241 10.51 4.55 -0.40
N VAL A 242 11.82 4.41 -0.13
CA VAL A 242 12.31 3.44 0.87
C VAL A 242 11.84 3.73 2.30
N GLY A 243 11.65 5.01 2.66
CA GLY A 243 11.09 5.35 3.97
C GLY A 243 9.66 4.88 4.14
N ASP A 244 8.84 5.05 3.11
CA ASP A 244 7.44 4.64 3.04
C ASP A 244 7.28 3.13 3.21
N MET A 245 8.23 2.36 2.68
CA MET A 245 8.19 0.90 2.74
C MET A 245 8.14 0.35 4.17
N TYR A 246 8.56 1.07 5.22
CA TYR A 246 8.63 0.44 6.54
C TYR A 246 7.25 0.04 7.08
N PRO A 247 6.24 0.92 7.21
CA PRO A 247 4.89 0.49 7.58
C PRO A 247 4.24 -0.43 6.55
N GLU A 248 4.56 -0.28 5.26
CA GLU A 248 4.08 -1.18 4.20
C GLU A 248 4.58 -2.61 4.40
N VAL A 249 5.88 -2.81 4.59
CA VAL A 249 6.48 -4.13 4.80
C VAL A 249 5.96 -4.79 6.08
N MET A 250 5.75 -4.00 7.14
CA MET A 250 5.15 -4.53 8.38
C MET A 250 3.69 -4.97 8.15
N THR A 251 2.94 -4.23 7.34
CA THR A 251 1.59 -4.63 6.91
C THR A 251 1.62 -5.86 6.00
N VAL A 252 2.55 -5.93 5.02
CA VAL A 252 2.74 -7.10 4.16
C VAL A 252 3.06 -8.34 4.98
N ASN A 253 3.98 -8.24 5.94
CA ASN A 253 4.32 -9.33 6.85
C ASN A 253 3.13 -9.80 7.69
N SER A 254 2.24 -8.88 8.08
CA SER A 254 1.06 -9.19 8.89
C SER A 254 -0.07 -9.83 8.10
N VAL A 255 -0.17 -9.55 6.78
CA VAL A 255 -1.32 -9.93 5.94
C VAL A 255 -0.97 -11.01 4.92
N PHE A 256 0.09 -10.81 4.14
CA PHE A 256 0.40 -11.64 2.96
C PHE A 256 1.53 -12.64 3.22
N GLY A 257 2.45 -12.30 4.11
CA GLY A 257 3.68 -13.07 4.33
C GLY A 257 4.66 -12.92 3.16
N ASN A 258 5.36 -14.00 2.82
CA ASN A 258 6.39 -13.99 1.78
C ASN A 258 5.82 -13.70 0.39
N ASN A 259 6.46 -12.76 -0.32
CA ASN A 259 6.20 -12.42 -1.72
C ASN A 259 7.47 -11.79 -2.33
N ASP A 260 7.53 -11.73 -3.66
CA ASP A 260 8.69 -11.23 -4.40
C ASP A 260 8.79 -9.70 -4.51
N VAL A 261 7.68 -8.98 -4.25
CA VAL A 261 7.63 -7.53 -4.48
C VAL A 261 8.55 -6.76 -3.53
N ILE A 262 8.70 -7.25 -2.27
CA ILE A 262 9.54 -6.58 -1.28
C ILE A 262 11.04 -6.70 -1.61
N PRO A 263 11.62 -7.91 -1.80
CA PRO A 263 13.01 -8.05 -2.22
C PRO A 263 13.31 -7.27 -3.50
N ARG A 264 12.45 -7.37 -4.53
CA ARG A 264 12.60 -6.63 -5.79
C ARG A 264 12.65 -5.12 -5.58
N SER A 265 11.82 -4.59 -4.69
CA SER A 265 11.80 -3.15 -4.40
C SER A 265 13.04 -2.69 -3.63
N LEU A 266 13.52 -3.48 -2.68
CA LEU A 266 14.78 -3.21 -1.97
C LEU A 266 16.00 -3.29 -2.89
N ASP A 267 15.99 -4.21 -3.86
CA ASP A 267 17.06 -4.34 -4.85
C ASP A 267 17.09 -3.18 -5.83
N VAL A 268 15.96 -2.77 -6.38
CA VAL A 268 15.91 -1.62 -7.29
C VAL A 268 16.31 -0.31 -6.58
N ALA A 269 15.92 -0.14 -5.31
CA ALA A 269 16.35 1.02 -4.53
C ALA A 269 17.87 1.05 -4.34
N LYS A 270 18.49 -0.09 -4.07
CA LYS A 270 19.95 -0.25 -3.99
C LYS A 270 20.63 0.04 -5.33
N GLU A 271 20.14 -0.54 -6.41
CA GLU A 271 20.72 -0.40 -7.75
C GLU A 271 20.66 1.04 -8.27
N GLN A 272 19.59 1.75 -7.98
CA GLN A 272 19.42 3.15 -8.36
C GLN A 272 20.27 4.12 -7.54
N ASN A 273 20.74 3.71 -6.36
CA ASN A 273 21.47 4.58 -5.43
C ASN A 273 22.80 3.94 -4.98
N PRO A 274 23.79 3.80 -5.89
CA PRO A 274 25.13 3.34 -5.52
C PRO A 274 25.77 4.32 -4.53
N ILE A 275 26.50 3.78 -3.54
CA ILE A 275 27.19 4.61 -2.54
C ILE A 275 28.20 5.53 -3.25
N PRO A 276 28.24 6.84 -2.94
CA PRO A 276 27.69 7.50 -1.74
C PRO A 276 26.32 8.18 -1.93
N ALA A 277 25.53 7.83 -2.93
CA ALA A 277 24.21 8.43 -3.12
C ALA A 277 23.25 8.03 -1.99
N TRP A 278 22.43 8.98 -1.54
CA TRP A 278 21.34 8.72 -0.61
C TRP A 278 20.13 8.14 -1.35
N MET A 279 19.51 7.10 -0.79
CA MET A 279 18.27 6.53 -1.35
C MET A 279 17.19 7.61 -1.44
N ASN A 280 16.58 7.73 -2.62
CA ASN A 280 15.61 8.77 -2.93
C ASN A 280 16.11 10.20 -2.59
N THR A 281 17.42 10.45 -2.58
CA THR A 281 18.09 11.70 -2.15
C THR A 281 17.92 12.05 -0.67
N ILE A 282 17.19 11.25 0.10
CA ILE A 282 16.85 11.47 1.52
C ILE A 282 17.73 10.59 2.41
N SER A 283 18.55 11.19 3.26
CA SER A 283 19.51 10.43 4.08
C SER A 283 18.84 9.47 5.09
N ALA A 284 17.66 9.82 5.63
CA ALA A 284 16.88 8.90 6.46
C ALA A 284 16.48 7.61 5.71
N TYR A 285 16.23 7.68 4.40
CA TYR A 285 15.76 6.54 3.63
C TYR A 285 16.83 5.44 3.49
N SER A 286 18.10 5.82 3.42
CA SER A 286 19.21 4.84 3.49
C SER A 286 19.27 4.13 4.84
N MET A 287 18.91 4.81 5.93
CA MET A 287 18.79 4.19 7.27
C MET A 287 17.59 3.23 7.33
N TRP A 288 16.45 3.63 6.78
CA TRP A 288 15.27 2.76 6.69
C TRP A 288 15.55 1.49 5.90
N TRP A 289 16.35 1.54 4.83
CA TRP A 289 16.74 0.34 4.08
C TRP A 289 17.43 -0.69 4.96
N VAL A 290 18.34 -0.28 5.82
CA VAL A 290 19.03 -1.19 6.77
C VAL A 290 18.03 -1.83 7.74
N LEU A 291 17.09 -1.04 8.27
CA LEU A 291 16.06 -1.54 9.18
C LEU A 291 15.11 -2.51 8.48
N LEU A 292 14.76 -2.26 7.22
CA LEU A 292 13.91 -3.12 6.40
C LEU A 292 14.57 -4.48 6.10
N GLN A 293 15.89 -4.53 5.86
CA GLN A 293 16.62 -5.79 5.71
C GLN A 293 16.46 -6.68 6.94
N LYS A 294 16.52 -6.10 8.14
CA LYS A 294 16.27 -6.82 9.39
C LYS A 294 14.83 -7.31 9.47
N GLN A 295 13.85 -6.43 9.24
CA GLN A 295 12.43 -6.80 9.34
C GLN A 295 12.10 -7.94 8.37
N TRP A 296 12.52 -7.83 7.12
CA TRP A 296 12.31 -8.89 6.14
C TRP A 296 12.95 -10.21 6.56
N TYR A 297 14.20 -10.18 7.01
CA TYR A 297 14.90 -11.37 7.50
C TYR A 297 14.23 -11.99 8.74
N TYR A 298 13.77 -11.17 9.68
CA TYR A 298 13.11 -11.68 10.89
C TYR A 298 11.78 -12.37 10.58
N TYR A 299 11.00 -11.82 9.67
CA TYR A 299 9.70 -12.41 9.32
C TYR A 299 9.83 -13.58 8.34
N GLN A 300 10.70 -13.49 7.35
CA GLN A 300 10.79 -14.48 6.27
C GLN A 300 11.90 -15.52 6.46
N GLY A 301 12.94 -15.23 7.24
CA GLY A 301 14.06 -16.14 7.46
C GLY A 301 14.98 -16.33 6.26
N ASP A 302 14.84 -15.52 5.21
CA ASP A 302 15.60 -15.62 3.98
C ASP A 302 17.05 -15.13 4.15
N LYS A 303 17.87 -16.03 4.68
CA LYS A 303 19.30 -15.77 4.88
C LYS A 303 20.05 -15.67 3.54
N LYS A 304 19.55 -16.31 2.48
CA LYS A 304 20.17 -16.24 1.15
C LYS A 304 20.02 -14.83 0.59
N TYR A 305 18.80 -14.29 0.58
CA TYR A 305 18.57 -12.91 0.16
C TYR A 305 19.38 -11.92 1.00
N LEU A 306 19.43 -12.08 2.33
CA LEU A 306 20.24 -11.23 3.18
C LEU A 306 21.72 -11.29 2.81
N ALA A 307 22.25 -12.47 2.47
CA ALA A 307 23.63 -12.64 2.04
C ALA A 307 23.92 -11.95 0.68
N GLU A 308 22.95 -11.90 -0.22
CA GLU A 308 23.04 -11.16 -1.48
C GLU A 308 23.12 -9.64 -1.29
N GLN A 309 22.64 -9.12 -0.16
CA GLN A 309 22.71 -7.70 0.20
C GLN A 309 24.03 -7.31 0.90
N LYS A 310 24.87 -8.28 1.28
CA LYS A 310 26.00 -8.10 2.19
C LYS A 310 26.93 -6.96 1.77
N GLU A 311 27.42 -6.95 0.55
CA GLU A 311 28.44 -5.97 0.11
C GLU A 311 27.90 -4.54 0.20
N TYR A 312 26.71 -4.31 -0.36
CA TYR A 312 26.08 -3.00 -0.28
C TYR A 312 25.78 -2.58 1.17
N LEU A 313 25.31 -3.50 2.01
CA LEU A 313 25.07 -3.26 3.43
C LEU A 313 26.35 -2.82 4.16
N LEU A 314 27.47 -3.51 3.94
CA LEU A 314 28.74 -3.16 4.56
C LEU A 314 29.23 -1.77 4.13
N ASP A 315 29.13 -1.44 2.86
CA ASP A 315 29.54 -0.15 2.33
C ASP A 315 28.62 0.99 2.81
N LEU A 316 27.30 0.75 2.86
CA LEU A 316 26.35 1.70 3.43
C LEU A 316 26.61 1.95 4.91
N LEU A 317 26.89 0.91 5.73
CA LEU A 317 27.21 1.08 7.14
C LEU A 317 28.51 1.88 7.35
N LYS A 318 29.56 1.62 6.56
CA LYS A 318 30.79 2.45 6.57
C LYS A 318 30.50 3.90 6.22
N PHE A 319 29.69 4.11 5.18
CA PHE A 319 29.30 5.46 4.76
C PHE A 319 28.53 6.18 5.86
N LEU A 320 27.54 5.53 6.49
CA LEU A 320 26.79 6.08 7.62
C LEU A 320 27.71 6.40 8.83
N ILE A 321 28.61 5.50 9.19
CA ILE A 321 29.61 5.71 10.27
C ILE A 321 30.44 6.96 10.00
N SER A 322 30.85 7.20 8.75
CA SER A 322 31.61 8.39 8.36
C SER A 322 30.86 9.71 8.55
N LYS A 323 29.53 9.66 8.70
CA LYS A 323 28.66 10.81 8.93
C LYS A 323 28.39 11.10 10.41
N VAL A 324 29.22 10.59 11.31
CA VAL A 324 29.18 10.86 12.75
C VAL A 324 30.46 11.58 13.18
N ASP A 325 30.32 12.70 13.87
CA ASP A 325 31.46 13.48 14.31
C ASP A 325 32.21 12.87 15.52
N SER A 326 33.31 13.53 15.95
CA SER A 326 34.12 13.06 17.07
C SER A 326 33.36 12.93 18.39
N ASN A 327 32.27 13.71 18.56
CA ASN A 327 31.46 13.73 19.78
C ASN A 327 30.28 12.76 19.75
N GLY A 328 30.07 12.05 18.63
CA GLY A 328 28.93 11.14 18.46
C GLY A 328 27.67 11.79 17.91
N LYS A 329 27.75 13.04 17.44
CA LYS A 329 26.64 13.72 16.77
C LYS A 329 26.54 13.30 15.32
N GLU A 330 25.33 13.03 14.84
CA GLU A 330 25.07 12.79 13.41
C GLU A 330 25.34 14.06 12.57
N LYS A 331 25.93 13.87 11.40
CA LYS A 331 26.25 14.91 10.41
C LYS A 331 25.79 14.47 9.03
N LEU A 332 24.61 13.88 8.98
CA LEU A 332 24.00 13.43 7.72
C LEU A 332 23.69 14.64 6.84
N ASP A 333 24.08 14.56 5.60
CA ASP A 333 23.82 15.52 4.52
C ASP A 333 22.68 15.01 3.60
N GLY A 334 22.54 15.58 2.41
CA GLY A 334 21.42 15.30 1.51
C GLY A 334 20.13 15.97 1.99
N THR A 335 18.99 15.52 1.47
CA THR A 335 17.68 15.98 1.94
C THR A 335 17.42 15.43 3.33
N ARG A 336 17.19 16.32 4.28
CA ARG A 336 16.92 15.96 5.68
C ARG A 336 15.43 15.97 5.94
N PHE A 337 14.84 14.79 6.10
CA PHE A 337 13.40 14.59 6.16
C PHE A 337 13.07 13.42 7.11
N LEU A 338 12.17 13.63 8.06
CA LEU A 338 11.53 12.56 8.83
C LEU A 338 10.13 12.29 8.25
N ASP A 339 9.26 13.28 8.40
CA ASP A 339 7.96 13.38 7.75
C ASP A 339 7.61 14.86 7.53
N TRP A 340 6.50 15.12 6.85
CA TRP A 340 6.13 16.50 6.51
C TRP A 340 5.86 17.39 7.70
N PRO A 341 5.14 16.99 8.77
CA PRO A 341 4.91 17.86 9.93
C PRO A 341 6.17 18.32 10.65
N SER A 342 7.27 17.55 10.56
CA SER A 342 8.56 17.92 11.17
C SER A 342 9.55 18.58 10.21
N SER A 343 9.22 18.67 8.91
CA SER A 343 10.15 19.10 7.85
C SER A 343 10.71 20.53 8.03
N GLU A 344 9.96 21.42 8.68
CA GLU A 344 10.35 22.81 8.96
C GLU A 344 10.99 22.99 10.35
N ASN A 345 11.20 21.90 11.10
CA ASN A 345 11.81 21.92 12.43
C ASN A 345 13.18 21.22 12.43
N PRO A 346 14.29 21.96 12.22
CA PRO A 346 15.64 21.38 12.15
C PRO A 346 16.06 20.63 13.43
N GLU A 347 15.58 21.05 14.61
CA GLU A 347 15.88 20.41 15.89
C GLU A 347 15.14 19.05 15.98
N ALA A 348 13.87 19.00 15.60
CA ALA A 348 13.13 17.75 15.54
C ALA A 348 13.78 16.75 14.55
N ILE A 349 14.19 17.22 13.37
CA ILE A 349 14.91 16.40 12.39
C ILE A 349 16.22 15.88 12.99
N HIS A 350 17.00 16.72 13.65
CA HIS A 350 18.26 16.28 14.28
C HIS A 350 18.04 15.21 15.34
N LEU A 351 17.08 15.42 16.25
CA LEU A 351 16.76 14.44 17.29
C LEU A 351 16.30 13.09 16.70
N GLY A 352 15.41 13.15 15.71
CA GLY A 352 14.93 11.98 15.00
C GLY A 352 16.04 11.25 14.23
N TYR A 353 16.92 11.99 13.56
CA TYR A 353 18.06 11.44 12.82
C TYR A 353 19.09 10.77 13.74
N GLN A 354 19.41 11.40 14.87
CA GLN A 354 20.28 10.78 15.88
C GLN A 354 19.69 9.46 16.39
N ALA A 355 18.39 9.45 16.70
CA ALA A 355 17.68 8.26 17.16
C ALA A 355 17.64 7.17 16.08
N LEU A 356 17.29 7.52 14.85
CA LEU A 356 17.23 6.58 13.73
C LEU A 356 18.61 5.99 13.40
N MET A 357 19.66 6.80 13.46
CA MET A 357 21.04 6.34 13.25
C MET A 357 21.48 5.34 14.33
N ILE A 358 21.13 5.58 15.60
CA ILE A 358 21.38 4.65 16.71
C ILE A 358 20.65 3.31 16.46
N MET A 359 19.38 3.35 16.03
CA MET A 359 18.63 2.15 15.65
C MET A 359 19.31 1.43 14.48
N THR A 360 19.82 2.17 13.51
CA THR A 360 20.51 1.64 12.33
C THR A 360 21.83 0.98 12.72
N MET A 361 22.63 1.59 13.58
CA MET A 361 23.88 0.98 14.07
C MET A 361 23.63 -0.30 14.87
N LYS A 362 22.63 -0.31 15.74
CA LYS A 362 22.19 -1.52 16.44
C LYS A 362 21.78 -2.62 15.46
N THR A 363 20.98 -2.29 14.46
CA THR A 363 20.53 -3.23 13.42
C THR A 363 21.72 -3.71 12.57
N GLY A 364 22.64 -2.83 12.21
CA GLY A 364 23.88 -3.17 11.51
C GLY A 364 24.72 -4.20 12.27
N ASN A 365 24.88 -4.02 13.59
CA ASN A 365 25.55 -5.01 14.44
C ASN A 365 24.87 -6.39 14.35
N GLU A 366 23.54 -6.46 14.48
CA GLU A 366 22.78 -7.72 14.44
C GLU A 366 22.89 -8.41 13.07
N LEU A 367 22.74 -7.65 11.98
CA LEU A 367 22.83 -8.18 10.61
C LEU A 367 24.25 -8.64 10.26
N CYS A 368 25.28 -7.86 10.61
CA CYS A 368 26.66 -8.21 10.38
C CYS A 368 27.08 -9.44 11.19
N THR A 369 26.59 -9.59 12.43
CA THR A 369 26.77 -10.81 13.22
C THR A 369 26.16 -12.02 12.52
N THR A 370 24.95 -11.88 12.00
CA THR A 370 24.25 -12.92 11.24
C THR A 370 24.99 -13.33 9.96
N LEU A 371 25.63 -12.35 9.29
CA LEU A 371 26.39 -12.52 8.06
C LEU A 371 27.85 -12.95 8.30
N SER A 372 28.25 -13.15 9.56
CA SER A 372 29.64 -13.50 9.95
C SER A 372 30.66 -12.43 9.57
N GLU A 373 30.30 -11.16 9.73
CA GLU A 373 31.13 -9.98 9.49
C GLU A 373 31.50 -9.30 10.85
N PRO A 374 32.32 -9.92 11.70
CA PRO A 374 32.54 -9.49 13.09
C PRO A 374 33.17 -8.11 13.21
N LYS A 375 34.01 -7.71 12.25
CA LYS A 375 34.66 -6.39 12.26
C LYS A 375 33.63 -5.27 12.13
N MET A 376 32.73 -5.36 11.12
CA MET A 376 31.68 -4.35 10.92
C MET A 376 30.65 -4.38 12.04
N ALA A 377 30.32 -5.57 12.56
CA ALA A 377 29.47 -5.71 13.73
C ALA A 377 30.03 -4.92 14.93
N GLU A 378 31.32 -5.05 15.23
CA GLU A 378 31.97 -4.31 16.32
C GLU A 378 32.02 -2.80 16.03
N GLU A 379 32.33 -2.37 14.78
CA GLU A 379 32.32 -0.96 14.39
C GLU A 379 30.93 -0.33 14.62
N CYS A 380 29.86 -1.02 14.24
CA CYS A 380 28.49 -0.59 14.50
C CYS A 380 28.17 -0.50 16.00
N LEU A 381 28.60 -1.50 16.80
CA LEU A 381 28.37 -1.51 18.24
C LEU A 381 29.09 -0.34 18.94
N GLN A 382 30.36 -0.07 18.57
CA GLN A 382 31.12 1.05 19.12
C GLN A 382 30.50 2.40 18.70
N MET A 383 30.03 2.50 17.45
CA MET A 383 29.37 3.71 16.99
C MET A 383 28.04 3.95 17.70
N GLU A 384 27.21 2.90 17.89
CA GLU A 384 25.98 3.00 18.69
C GLU A 384 26.28 3.55 20.10
N LYS A 385 27.26 2.97 20.80
CA LYS A 385 27.67 3.42 22.14
C LYS A 385 28.13 4.87 22.15
N LYS A 386 28.94 5.26 21.17
CA LYS A 386 29.43 6.63 21.03
C LYS A 386 28.28 7.63 20.81
N MET A 387 27.34 7.30 19.94
CA MET A 387 26.20 8.16 19.62
C MET A 387 25.22 8.30 20.79
N ARG A 388 25.05 7.25 21.61
CA ARG A 388 24.24 7.31 22.84
C ARG A 388 24.78 8.25 23.90
N ASN A 389 26.09 8.50 23.91
CA ASN A 389 26.75 9.42 24.84
C ASN A 389 26.58 10.89 24.41
N TYR A 390 26.14 11.17 23.19
CA TYR A 390 25.86 12.53 22.75
C TYR A 390 24.61 13.06 23.48
N PRO A 391 24.70 14.21 24.17
CA PRO A 391 23.59 14.73 24.97
C PRO A 391 22.45 15.23 24.06
N LEU A 392 21.24 14.79 24.35
CA LEU A 392 20.03 15.19 23.64
C LEU A 392 18.99 15.68 24.64
N THR A 393 18.28 16.76 24.27
CA THR A 393 17.13 17.26 25.04
C THR A 393 15.86 17.07 24.22
N PRO A 394 14.87 16.30 24.69
CA PRO A 394 13.60 16.15 24.00
C PRO A 394 12.87 17.48 23.85
N ILE A 395 12.17 17.65 22.75
CA ILE A 395 11.32 18.80 22.44
C ILE A 395 9.86 18.36 22.25
N GLN A 396 8.91 19.30 22.23
CA GLN A 396 7.50 19.06 21.99
C GLN A 396 7.23 18.73 20.51
N ASN A 397 7.76 17.58 20.06
CA ASN A 397 7.56 17.04 18.72
C ASN A 397 7.36 15.52 18.81
N LYS A 398 6.17 15.05 18.42
CA LYS A 398 5.79 13.63 18.56
C LYS A 398 6.64 12.71 17.68
N GLN A 399 7.02 13.13 16.46
CA GLN A 399 7.83 12.36 15.53
C GLN A 399 9.22 12.06 16.10
N ALA A 400 9.91 13.10 16.56
CA ALA A 400 11.23 12.97 17.18
C ALA A 400 11.16 12.16 18.48
N ALA A 401 10.19 12.46 19.36
CA ALA A 401 9.99 11.75 20.61
C ALA A 401 9.73 10.24 20.39
N ALA A 402 8.93 9.88 19.39
CA ALA A 402 8.67 8.49 19.06
C ALA A 402 9.96 7.73 18.69
N LEU A 403 10.79 8.29 17.81
CA LEU A 403 12.08 7.68 17.44
C LEU A 403 13.03 7.60 18.64
N MET A 404 13.08 8.63 19.50
CA MET A 404 13.90 8.61 20.69
C MET A 404 13.49 7.51 21.69
N VAL A 405 12.17 7.28 21.85
CA VAL A 405 11.64 6.14 22.64
C VAL A 405 12.04 4.80 22.01
N LEU A 406 11.88 4.66 20.69
CA LEU A 406 12.19 3.42 19.97
C LEU A 406 13.69 3.11 20.00
N ALA A 407 14.53 4.14 19.95
CA ALA A 407 15.98 4.02 20.11
C ALA A 407 16.42 3.78 21.56
N GLY A 408 15.51 3.89 22.55
CA GLY A 408 15.85 3.75 23.98
C GLY A 408 16.70 4.91 24.53
N LEU A 409 16.45 6.13 24.03
CA LEU A 409 17.14 7.36 24.46
C LEU A 409 16.40 8.11 25.55
N ILE A 410 15.11 7.91 25.65
CA ILE A 410 14.24 8.52 26.67
C ILE A 410 13.28 7.47 27.24
N ASP A 411 12.88 7.69 28.48
CA ASP A 411 11.93 6.82 29.17
C ASP A 411 10.56 6.83 28.45
N PRO A 412 9.99 5.65 28.10
CA PRO A 412 8.74 5.58 27.35
C PRO A 412 7.56 6.19 28.09
N VAL A 413 7.46 5.98 29.42
CA VAL A 413 6.32 6.46 30.23
C VAL A 413 6.38 7.98 30.32
N LYS A 414 7.58 8.54 30.56
CA LYS A 414 7.78 9.99 30.60
C LYS A 414 7.44 10.62 29.24
N ALA A 415 7.99 10.08 28.14
CA ALA A 415 7.73 10.60 26.79
C ALA A 415 6.25 10.50 26.41
N ASN A 416 5.58 9.41 26.81
CA ASN A 416 4.14 9.27 26.61
C ASN A 416 3.37 10.38 27.32
N ASN A 417 3.61 10.57 28.62
CA ASN A 417 2.84 11.51 29.46
C ASN A 417 3.11 12.97 29.13
N GLU A 418 4.32 13.31 28.70
CA GLU A 418 4.74 14.70 28.47
C GLU A 418 4.60 15.14 27.01
N ILE A 419 4.60 14.20 26.02
CA ILE A 419 4.64 14.54 24.60
C ILE A 419 3.64 13.74 23.77
N LEU A 420 3.74 12.38 23.77
CA LEU A 420 3.08 11.56 22.76
C LEU A 420 1.55 11.50 22.94
N SER A 421 1.06 11.38 24.18
CA SER A 421 -0.36 11.28 24.49
C SER A 421 -1.07 12.65 24.51
N ILE A 422 -0.31 13.76 24.55
CA ILE A 422 -0.90 15.10 24.69
C ILE A 422 -1.71 15.46 23.44
N GLY A 423 -3.00 15.79 23.67
CA GLY A 423 -3.94 16.13 22.61
C GLY A 423 -4.35 14.96 21.72
N ASP A 424 -4.22 13.73 22.23
CA ASP A 424 -4.63 12.49 21.54
C ASP A 424 -4.06 12.42 20.10
N ALA A 425 -4.93 12.31 19.11
CA ALA A 425 -4.54 12.23 17.70
C ALA A 425 -4.06 13.56 17.08
N LYS A 426 -4.08 14.67 17.83
CA LYS A 426 -3.55 15.94 17.34
C LYS A 426 -2.04 15.84 17.07
N ASN A 427 -1.59 16.37 15.94
CA ASN A 427 -0.20 16.28 15.45
C ASN A 427 0.27 14.84 15.14
N PHE A 428 -0.65 13.90 14.98
CA PHE A 428 -0.35 12.64 14.31
C PHE A 428 -0.17 12.89 12.81
N SER A 429 0.61 12.03 12.17
CA SER A 429 0.71 11.96 10.71
C SER A 429 0.38 10.53 10.26
N THR A 430 -0.01 10.39 9.02
CA THR A 430 -0.32 9.08 8.45
C THR A 430 0.90 8.18 8.38
N PHE A 431 2.10 8.73 8.15
CA PHE A 431 3.38 8.01 8.13
C PHE A 431 3.90 7.73 9.55
N TYR A 432 4.32 8.76 10.27
CA TYR A 432 4.96 8.59 11.59
C TYR A 432 3.99 8.20 12.71
N GLY A 433 2.69 8.26 12.46
CA GLY A 433 1.68 7.77 13.38
C GLY A 433 1.91 6.31 13.80
N TYR A 434 2.42 5.46 12.90
CA TYR A 434 2.80 4.09 13.23
C TYR A 434 3.89 4.03 14.31
N PHE A 435 4.96 4.83 14.17
CA PHE A 435 6.05 4.87 15.15
C PHE A 435 5.63 5.52 16.46
N MET A 436 4.74 6.53 16.41
CA MET A 436 4.15 7.13 17.61
C MET A 436 3.33 6.11 18.39
N LEU A 437 2.49 5.33 17.72
CA LEU A 437 1.71 4.26 18.33
C LEU A 437 2.61 3.17 18.94
N GLN A 438 3.72 2.79 18.27
CA GLN A 438 4.70 1.86 18.81
C GLN A 438 5.37 2.41 20.09
N ALA A 439 5.74 3.69 20.08
CA ALA A 439 6.35 4.33 21.24
C ALA A 439 5.38 4.42 22.45
N MET A 440 4.11 4.73 22.19
CA MET A 440 3.05 4.73 23.21
C MET A 440 2.78 3.32 23.75
N ALA A 441 2.82 2.30 22.90
CA ALA A 441 2.69 0.90 23.29
C ALA A 441 3.84 0.47 24.23
N LYS A 442 5.08 0.95 24.01
CA LYS A 442 6.20 0.72 24.94
C LYS A 442 5.95 1.32 26.34
N ALA A 443 5.15 2.37 26.44
CA ALA A 443 4.71 2.93 27.71
C ALA A 443 3.53 2.16 28.34
N GLY A 444 2.98 1.13 27.67
CA GLY A 444 1.80 0.38 28.10
C GLY A 444 0.47 1.07 27.78
N ASN A 445 0.46 2.12 26.99
CA ASN A 445 -0.73 2.95 26.73
C ASN A 445 -1.56 2.44 25.52
N TYR A 446 -1.93 1.15 25.54
CA TYR A 446 -2.61 0.48 24.42
C TYR A 446 -4.02 0.99 24.15
N GLN A 447 -4.79 1.33 25.21
CA GLN A 447 -6.17 1.79 25.02
C GLN A 447 -6.20 3.12 24.26
N GLN A 448 -5.40 4.10 24.67
CA GLN A 448 -5.35 5.39 23.98
C GLN A 448 -4.84 5.23 22.55
N CYS A 449 -3.92 4.29 22.29
CA CYS A 449 -3.51 3.97 20.92
C CYS A 449 -4.71 3.52 20.06
N MET A 450 -5.54 2.60 20.55
CA MET A 450 -6.74 2.16 19.83
C MET A 450 -7.74 3.30 19.63
N ASP A 451 -7.89 4.19 20.61
CA ASP A 451 -8.77 5.34 20.52
C ASP A 451 -8.25 6.36 19.47
N ILE A 452 -6.95 6.60 19.43
CA ILE A 452 -6.30 7.42 18.40
C ILE A 452 -6.47 6.79 17.01
N ILE A 453 -6.29 5.49 16.87
CA ILE A 453 -6.51 4.77 15.61
C ILE A 453 -7.95 4.97 15.12
N LYS A 454 -8.93 4.83 16.02
CA LYS A 454 -10.35 5.05 15.67
C LYS A 454 -10.66 6.50 15.30
N GLN A 455 -10.02 7.47 15.96
CA GLN A 455 -10.21 8.88 15.66
C GLN A 455 -9.55 9.27 14.34
N PHE A 456 -8.28 8.97 14.16
CA PHE A 456 -7.48 9.46 13.04
C PHE A 456 -7.77 8.67 11.76
N TRP A 457 -7.48 7.36 11.74
CA TRP A 457 -7.76 6.53 10.56
C TRP A 457 -9.26 6.28 10.36
N GLY A 458 -10.00 6.15 11.46
CA GLY A 458 -11.45 6.07 11.41
C GLY A 458 -12.12 7.34 10.90
N GLY A 459 -11.51 8.52 11.10
CA GLY A 459 -11.97 9.79 10.53
C GLY A 459 -11.93 9.80 9.00
N MET A 460 -10.90 9.21 8.38
CA MET A 460 -10.86 9.03 6.93
C MET A 460 -12.00 8.11 6.45
N LEU A 461 -12.28 7.01 7.16
CA LEU A 461 -13.39 6.10 6.83
C LEU A 461 -14.76 6.77 6.92
N ASP A 462 -14.93 7.66 7.91
CA ASP A 462 -16.18 8.44 8.10
C ASP A 462 -16.38 9.45 6.96
N MET A 463 -15.30 9.84 6.26
CA MET A 463 -15.32 10.69 5.06
C MET A 463 -15.36 9.89 3.75
N GLY A 464 -15.72 8.62 3.78
CA GLY A 464 -15.92 7.80 2.59
C GLY A 464 -14.67 7.11 2.06
N ALA A 465 -13.55 7.14 2.79
CA ALA A 465 -12.31 6.46 2.39
C ALA A 465 -12.51 4.94 2.25
N THR A 466 -11.95 4.38 1.19
CA THR A 466 -11.81 2.95 0.98
C THR A 466 -10.36 2.48 1.01
N THR A 467 -9.44 3.44 1.08
CA THR A 467 -8.00 3.32 1.26
C THR A 467 -7.53 4.43 2.20
N PHE A 468 -6.34 4.32 2.77
CA PHE A 468 -5.79 5.37 3.63
C PHE A 468 -4.98 6.39 2.82
N TRP A 469 -5.10 7.66 3.27
CA TRP A 469 -4.64 8.84 2.56
C TRP A 469 -3.19 9.18 2.89
N GLU A 470 -2.54 9.85 1.98
CA GLU A 470 -1.15 10.30 2.11
C GLU A 470 -0.95 11.30 3.26
N ASP A 471 -1.89 12.21 3.45
CA ASP A 471 -1.93 13.18 4.53
C ASP A 471 -3.35 13.28 5.10
N PHE A 472 -3.46 13.58 6.39
CA PHE A 472 -4.74 13.77 7.06
C PHE A 472 -4.57 14.57 8.35
N ASN A 473 -5.54 15.43 8.65
CA ASN A 473 -5.65 16.13 9.91
C ASN A 473 -7.11 16.09 10.40
N LEU A 474 -7.31 15.82 11.68
CA LEU A 474 -8.66 15.79 12.28
C LEU A 474 -9.42 17.11 12.12
N ASP A 475 -8.72 18.23 12.10
CA ASP A 475 -9.33 19.56 11.92
C ASP A 475 -10.03 19.70 10.55
N TRP A 476 -9.68 18.85 9.56
CA TRP A 476 -10.33 18.87 8.26
C TRP A 476 -11.76 18.33 8.28
N LEU A 477 -12.12 17.54 9.32
CA LEU A 477 -13.46 17.00 9.47
C LEU A 477 -14.51 18.08 9.76
N GLU A 478 -14.09 19.25 10.24
CA GLU A 478 -15.00 20.35 10.55
C GLU A 478 -15.66 20.86 9.26
N ASN A 479 -16.98 20.66 9.18
CA ASN A 479 -17.81 21.07 8.04
C ASN A 479 -17.40 20.47 6.69
N ALA A 480 -16.72 19.33 6.66
CA ALA A 480 -16.31 18.66 5.43
C ALA A 480 -17.45 17.85 4.78
N SER A 481 -17.38 17.73 3.46
CA SER A 481 -18.18 16.78 2.66
C SER A 481 -17.33 15.53 2.39
N PRO A 482 -17.92 14.32 2.45
CA PRO A 482 -17.25 13.08 2.09
C PRO A 482 -16.73 13.08 0.64
N ILE A 483 -15.69 12.26 0.40
CA ILE A 483 -15.05 12.17 -0.94
C ILE A 483 -15.95 11.57 -2.01
N ASP A 484 -16.99 10.85 -1.63
CA ASP A 484 -17.88 10.10 -2.52
C ASP A 484 -19.22 10.79 -2.82
N GLU A 485 -19.31 12.06 -2.47
CA GLU A 485 -20.48 12.90 -2.75
C GLU A 485 -20.11 14.19 -3.48
N LEU A 486 -21.08 14.80 -4.16
CA LEU A 486 -20.94 16.16 -4.65
C LEU A 486 -20.86 17.10 -3.45
N VAL A 487 -19.88 18.00 -3.45
CA VAL A 487 -19.69 18.96 -2.36
C VAL A 487 -20.81 19.98 -2.33
N PRO A 488 -21.65 20.06 -1.27
CA PRO A 488 -22.65 21.08 -1.12
C PRO A 488 -22.02 22.47 -1.00
N PRO A 489 -22.73 23.54 -1.41
CA PRO A 489 -22.19 24.91 -1.40
C PRO A 489 -21.76 25.44 -0.02
N ASP A 490 -22.36 24.92 1.05
CA ASP A 490 -22.11 25.27 2.45
C ASP A 490 -21.07 24.39 3.14
N LYS A 491 -20.49 23.41 2.41
CA LYS A 491 -19.49 22.46 2.92
C LYS A 491 -18.13 22.68 2.29
N LYS A 492 -17.10 22.18 3.00
CA LYS A 492 -15.72 22.08 2.51
C LYS A 492 -15.52 20.76 1.77
N ASP A 493 -14.75 20.82 0.71
CA ASP A 493 -14.26 19.65 0.00
C ASP A 493 -13.08 19.05 0.77
N ILE A 494 -13.28 17.90 1.43
CA ILE A 494 -12.21 17.28 2.22
C ILE A 494 -10.95 16.96 1.40
N HIS A 495 -11.09 16.71 0.11
CA HIS A 495 -9.98 16.43 -0.80
C HIS A 495 -9.43 17.72 -1.44
N GLY A 496 -10.29 18.60 -1.91
CA GLY A 496 -9.88 19.73 -2.73
C GLY A 496 -9.53 21.03 -1.97
N ASP A 497 -9.99 21.18 -0.72
CA ASP A 497 -9.79 22.44 0.04
C ASP A 497 -8.69 22.33 1.10
N TYR A 498 -8.15 21.12 1.33
CA TYR A 498 -7.16 20.85 2.35
C TYR A 498 -5.84 20.32 1.77
N GLY A 499 -4.96 19.90 2.65
CA GLY A 499 -3.63 19.42 2.34
C GLY A 499 -2.55 20.46 2.66
N ALA A 500 -1.33 19.97 2.81
CA ALA A 500 -0.16 20.77 3.13
C ALA A 500 1.02 20.39 2.24
N TYR A 501 2.08 21.18 2.29
CA TYR A 501 3.33 20.89 1.58
C TYR A 501 3.12 20.74 0.06
N CYS A 502 3.57 19.65 -0.54
CA CYS A 502 3.34 19.32 -1.95
C CYS A 502 1.98 18.66 -2.22
N TYR A 503 1.19 18.36 -1.18
CA TYR A 503 -0.08 17.62 -1.23
C TYR A 503 -1.32 18.49 -1.13
N LYS A 504 -1.25 19.70 -1.63
CA LYS A 504 -2.37 20.66 -1.58
C LYS A 504 -3.47 20.28 -2.55
N GLY A 505 -4.72 20.28 -2.05
CA GLY A 505 -5.90 20.06 -2.86
C GLY A 505 -5.90 18.70 -3.53
N LEU A 506 -6.44 18.64 -4.73
CA LEU A 506 -6.64 17.40 -5.49
C LEU A 506 -5.34 16.70 -5.94
N ARG A 507 -4.18 17.29 -5.71
CA ARG A 507 -2.90 16.63 -5.88
C ARG A 507 -2.62 15.59 -4.80
N HIS A 508 -3.22 15.73 -3.63
CA HIS A 508 -3.16 14.79 -2.52
C HIS A 508 -3.63 13.39 -2.94
N SER A 509 -2.89 12.33 -2.61
CA SER A 509 -3.27 10.95 -2.90
C SER A 509 -4.17 10.38 -1.80
N LEU A 510 -5.24 9.70 -2.19
CA LEU A 510 -6.15 9.04 -1.27
C LEU A 510 -5.88 7.52 -1.12
N CYS A 511 -4.82 7.02 -1.77
CA CYS A 511 -4.31 5.66 -1.55
C CYS A 511 -2.79 5.71 -1.42
N HIS A 512 -2.27 5.64 -0.19
CA HIS A 512 -0.85 5.78 0.08
C HIS A 512 -0.37 4.75 1.13
N GLY A 513 0.64 3.95 0.77
CA GLY A 513 1.04 2.77 1.53
C GLY A 513 1.56 3.07 2.92
N TRP A 514 2.28 4.18 3.12
CA TRP A 514 2.80 4.55 4.44
C TRP A 514 1.72 4.74 5.52
N ALA A 515 0.46 4.98 5.11
CA ALA A 515 -0.66 5.17 6.03
C ALA A 515 -1.23 3.85 6.59
N SER A 516 -0.72 2.70 6.16
CA SER A 516 -1.22 1.37 6.54
C SER A 516 -0.82 0.90 7.94
N GLY A 517 0.01 1.64 8.64
CA GLY A 517 0.59 1.29 9.95
C GLY A 517 -0.37 0.68 10.99
N PRO A 518 -1.64 1.11 11.12
CA PRO A 518 -2.59 0.51 12.05
C PRO A 518 -2.84 -0.98 11.85
N THR A 519 -2.76 -1.49 10.61
CA THR A 519 -2.92 -2.92 10.32
C THR A 519 -1.84 -3.75 11.01
N ALA A 520 -0.58 -3.35 10.85
CA ALA A 520 0.54 -3.98 11.53
C ALA A 520 0.44 -3.78 13.05
N TRP A 521 0.15 -2.56 13.51
CA TRP A 521 0.07 -2.25 14.94
C TRP A 521 -1.01 -3.07 15.68
N LEU A 522 -2.20 -3.20 15.10
CA LEU A 522 -3.28 -4.02 15.68
C LEU A 522 -2.89 -5.50 15.74
N THR A 523 -2.18 -6.00 14.73
CA THR A 523 -1.65 -7.37 14.72
C THR A 523 -0.56 -7.56 15.79
N GLU A 524 0.38 -6.60 15.89
CA GLU A 524 1.51 -6.69 16.82
C GLU A 524 1.10 -6.54 18.29
N TYR A 525 0.17 -5.62 18.59
CA TYR A 525 -0.11 -5.23 19.97
C TYR A 525 -1.47 -5.69 20.48
N VAL A 526 -2.51 -5.75 19.65
CA VAL A 526 -3.86 -6.17 20.10
C VAL A 526 -4.06 -7.67 19.90
N LEU A 527 -3.81 -8.21 18.70
CA LEU A 527 -3.69 -9.66 18.52
C LEU A 527 -2.48 -10.21 19.26
N GLY A 528 -1.43 -9.39 19.37
CA GLY A 528 -0.31 -9.57 20.27
C GLY A 528 0.88 -10.33 19.68
N VAL A 529 1.01 -10.44 18.36
CA VAL A 529 2.05 -11.27 17.72
C VAL A 529 3.32 -10.49 17.49
N SER A 530 4.44 -10.97 18.01
CA SER A 530 5.78 -10.45 17.71
C SER A 530 6.77 -11.57 17.38
N VAL A 531 7.66 -11.31 16.43
CA VAL A 531 8.69 -12.25 16.02
C VAL A 531 9.90 -12.12 16.95
N VAL A 532 10.32 -13.23 17.56
CA VAL A 532 11.45 -13.28 18.51
C VAL A 532 12.73 -13.77 17.82
N GLU A 533 12.61 -14.79 16.96
CA GLU A 533 13.75 -15.33 16.19
C GLU A 533 13.49 -15.25 14.69
N PRO A 534 14.55 -15.06 13.88
CA PRO A 534 14.43 -14.97 12.43
C PRO A 534 13.67 -16.14 11.79
N GLY A 535 12.84 -15.82 10.78
CA GLY A 535 11.99 -16.78 10.09
C GLY A 535 10.80 -17.22 10.92
N CYS A 536 10.36 -16.40 11.90
CA CYS A 536 9.24 -16.76 12.79
C CYS A 536 9.43 -18.11 13.51
N LYS A 537 10.67 -18.57 13.72
CA LYS A 537 10.94 -19.82 14.45
C LYS A 537 10.44 -19.77 15.88
N ILE A 538 10.58 -18.61 16.51
CA ILE A 538 9.96 -18.30 17.79
C ILE A 538 9.14 -17.04 17.61
N ILE A 539 7.85 -17.11 17.96
CA ILE A 539 6.97 -15.96 18.07
C ILE A 539 6.49 -15.83 19.52
N ARG A 540 6.15 -14.61 19.89
CA ARG A 540 5.50 -14.32 21.17
C ARG A 540 4.08 -13.89 20.91
N ILE A 541 3.15 -14.35 21.73
CA ILE A 541 1.78 -13.85 21.79
C ILE A 541 1.57 -13.16 23.14
N LYS A 542 1.40 -11.84 23.09
CA LYS A 542 1.15 -10.97 24.25
C LYS A 542 0.04 -9.97 23.91
N PRO A 543 -1.22 -10.38 24.04
CA PRO A 543 -2.34 -9.54 23.66
C PRO A 543 -2.59 -8.41 24.67
N ASN A 544 -3.00 -7.24 24.15
CA ASN A 544 -3.40 -6.09 24.96
C ASN A 544 -4.78 -5.62 24.49
N LEU A 545 -5.82 -6.17 25.08
CA LEU A 545 -7.20 -5.96 24.64
C LEU A 545 -7.77 -4.59 25.03
N GLY A 546 -7.17 -3.88 26.01
CA GLY A 546 -7.78 -2.65 26.51
C GLY A 546 -9.23 -2.87 26.89
N ASN A 547 -10.17 -2.13 26.29
CA ASN A 547 -11.61 -2.27 26.51
C ASN A 547 -12.28 -3.36 25.67
N LEU A 548 -11.57 -4.00 24.75
CA LEU A 548 -12.10 -5.11 23.96
C LEU A 548 -12.34 -6.34 24.85
N ASN A 549 -13.37 -7.12 24.52
CA ASN A 549 -13.67 -8.39 25.19
C ASN A 549 -12.91 -9.56 24.54
N TRP A 550 -12.68 -9.48 23.24
CA TRP A 550 -11.97 -10.52 22.52
C TRP A 550 -11.30 -9.96 21.24
N VAL A 551 -10.28 -10.66 20.79
CA VAL A 551 -9.66 -10.51 19.48
C VAL A 551 -9.27 -11.88 18.95
N LYS A 552 -9.53 -12.14 17.69
CA LYS A 552 -9.06 -13.34 16.99
C LYS A 552 -8.46 -12.97 15.64
N GLY A 553 -7.57 -13.81 15.16
CA GLY A 553 -6.96 -13.59 13.87
C GLY A 553 -6.01 -14.69 13.47
N THR A 554 -5.38 -14.46 12.34
CA THR A 554 -4.35 -15.34 11.79
C THR A 554 -3.08 -14.54 11.52
N PHE A 555 -1.94 -15.21 11.61
CA PHE A 555 -0.65 -14.62 11.33
C PHE A 555 0.17 -15.53 10.42
N PRO A 556 0.63 -15.04 9.24
CA PRO A 556 1.41 -15.84 8.31
C PRO A 556 2.86 -15.99 8.78
N THR A 557 3.38 -17.19 8.66
CA THR A 557 4.80 -17.51 8.85
C THR A 557 5.34 -18.28 7.63
N PRO A 558 6.64 -18.39 7.44
CA PRO A 558 7.22 -19.24 6.39
C PRO A 558 6.81 -20.71 6.47
N TYR A 559 6.34 -21.17 7.62
CA TYR A 559 5.95 -22.57 7.89
C TYR A 559 4.44 -22.81 7.81
N GLY A 560 3.65 -21.76 7.62
CA GLY A 560 2.19 -21.81 7.59
C GLY A 560 1.55 -20.76 8.50
N ILE A 561 0.25 -20.90 8.70
CA ILE A 561 -0.56 -19.91 9.40
C ILE A 561 -0.67 -20.26 10.89
N VAL A 562 -0.40 -19.29 11.75
CA VAL A 562 -0.73 -19.33 13.18
C VAL A 562 -2.14 -18.76 13.36
N LYS A 563 -3.04 -19.49 14.05
CA LYS A 563 -4.38 -19.02 14.40
C LYS A 563 -4.40 -18.66 15.88
N ILE A 564 -5.02 -17.55 16.24
CA ILE A 564 -5.00 -16.98 17.60
C ILE A 564 -6.39 -16.53 17.97
N THR A 565 -6.78 -16.80 19.21
CA THR A 565 -7.99 -16.25 19.84
C THR A 565 -7.64 -15.83 21.27
N ASN A 566 -7.83 -14.56 21.57
CA ASN A 566 -7.66 -13.99 22.90
C ASN A 566 -9.01 -13.52 23.43
N SER A 567 -9.38 -13.94 24.62
CA SER A 567 -10.67 -13.61 25.24
C SER A 567 -10.46 -13.12 26.68
N LYS A 568 -11.10 -12.03 27.03
CA LYS A 568 -11.08 -11.50 28.40
C LYS A 568 -12.03 -12.32 29.27
N LEU A 569 -11.52 -12.87 30.36
CA LEU A 569 -12.30 -13.61 31.35
C LEU A 569 -12.99 -12.65 32.31
N ALA A 570 -13.98 -13.15 33.09
CA ALA A 570 -14.73 -12.37 34.06
C ALA A 570 -13.86 -11.71 35.16
N ASN A 571 -12.70 -12.28 35.45
CA ASN A 571 -11.72 -11.72 36.38
C ASN A 571 -10.75 -10.69 35.74
N GLY A 572 -10.94 -10.35 34.45
CA GLY A 572 -10.12 -9.39 33.73
C GLY A 572 -8.84 -9.97 33.09
N THR A 573 -8.48 -11.23 33.39
CA THR A 573 -7.33 -11.87 32.73
C THR A 573 -7.66 -12.24 31.28
N VAL A 574 -6.64 -12.33 30.41
CA VAL A 574 -6.80 -12.74 29.02
C VAL A 574 -6.45 -14.21 28.87
N LYS A 575 -7.39 -15.00 28.33
CA LYS A 575 -7.15 -16.38 27.91
C LYS A 575 -6.73 -16.37 26.46
N THR A 576 -5.55 -16.93 26.14
CA THR A 576 -5.04 -17.13 24.78
C THR A 576 -5.19 -18.58 24.37
N GLU A 577 -5.81 -18.81 23.21
CA GLU A 577 -5.88 -20.09 22.52
C GLU A 577 -5.23 -19.94 21.14
N TYR A 578 -4.39 -20.89 20.74
CA TYR A 578 -3.72 -20.83 19.45
C TYR A 578 -3.51 -22.21 18.83
N THR A 579 -3.30 -22.20 17.51
CA THR A 579 -2.72 -23.32 16.76
C THR A 579 -1.59 -22.80 15.89
N ALA A 580 -0.48 -23.53 15.83
CA ALA A 580 0.72 -23.13 15.07
C ALA A 580 1.31 -24.32 14.32
N PRO A 581 2.03 -24.09 13.21
CA PRO A 581 2.88 -25.11 12.60
C PRO A 581 3.91 -25.65 13.61
N LYS A 582 4.30 -26.91 13.46
CA LYS A 582 5.22 -27.59 14.40
C LYS A 582 6.62 -26.95 14.46
N GLU A 583 7.01 -26.28 13.39
CA GLU A 583 8.26 -25.55 13.25
C GLU A 583 8.29 -24.20 13.99
N VAL A 584 7.12 -23.71 14.43
CA VAL A 584 6.95 -22.42 15.11
C VAL A 584 6.76 -22.66 16.59
N LYS A 585 7.74 -22.26 17.40
CA LYS A 585 7.60 -22.21 18.86
C LYS A 585 6.86 -20.96 19.29
N VAL A 586 5.82 -21.11 20.09
CA VAL A 586 5.01 -19.99 20.60
C VAL A 586 5.30 -19.76 22.09
N LEU A 587 5.61 -18.51 22.44
CA LEU A 587 5.73 -18.03 23.82
C LEU A 587 4.46 -17.23 24.15
N ILE A 588 3.82 -17.52 25.27
CA ILE A 588 2.65 -16.78 25.79
C ILE A 588 3.08 -15.92 26.97
N GLU A 589 2.70 -14.64 26.95
CA GLU A 589 2.97 -13.67 28.05
C GLU A 589 1.71 -12.92 28.48
#